data_28b7f77a7393f25acfba45683e96b4be
#
_entry.id   28b7f77a7393f25acfba45683e96b4be
#
_cell.length_a   1.000
_cell.length_b   1.000
_cell.length_c   1.000
_cell.angle_alpha   90.00
_cell.angle_beta   90.00
_cell.angle_gamma   90.00
#
_symmetry.space_group_name_H-M   'P 1'
#
loop_
_entity.id
_entity.type
_entity.pdbx_description
1 polymer ?
#
loop_
_entity_poly.entity_id
_entity_poly.type
_entity_poly.pdbx_seq_one_letter_code
_entity_poly.pdbx_strand_id
1 'polypeptide(L)'
;MTIMLKGANAPLPKGPFRIAVAREDRPGTPLVAAAAVLLDTAGRVRGEADVVWGDRPSHPSGAVRHLGGAAQGGLLVQRLEVDEEAVEAAVQRVLVVVFAAGGTFGSVAGLSVEVTGAEGRPVARYEVAHADGESALVLGECYRRDGAWRFRAVGQGYSAGPAALAADHGIPAQALPTAPVPGPAMTEVHKEAAPAPGEATGPAMGGETPPPKYEKTPAQEHRRTPQHARPLDTVVHEGHGKQELTLVNPEPGRPAVVEFERTRVPEPHSWFWLWRLDDKGGVDELSIFSSTKDARGQLLVFAKGEPEVRLRVESSGDWRLRVLPFDSVQTLTRHAAGRGQAVLRYEGPPALLRVTCEGPENIISYVHTVHPDGTSDRAGEIGTLRSMTGPLAVGPEGWCHVAVKLDHAASWKLQVLPLDDVREVKRELSGHGWELVRLTGSAAKVRVRLDSKAGSDTIVLATVDAHLRPQKQLCAKPGVYMVPPGLIAVRTHDKWSLKVRR
;
A
#
# COMPACT_ATOMS: atom_id res chain seq x y z
N MET A 1 -21.18 -7.95 -9.57
CA MET A 1 -19.90 -8.12 -10.29
C MET A 1 -20.02 -9.32 -11.22
N THR A 2 -19.69 -9.14 -12.49
CA THR A 2 -19.68 -10.24 -13.48
C THR A 2 -18.26 -10.79 -13.56
N ILE A 3 -18.08 -12.07 -13.20
CA ILE A 3 -16.83 -12.80 -13.49
C ILE A 3 -16.83 -13.15 -14.97
N MET A 4 -15.80 -12.72 -15.68
CA MET A 4 -15.73 -12.82 -17.14
C MET A 4 -14.77 -13.90 -17.57
N LEU A 5 -15.15 -14.62 -18.62
CA LEU A 5 -14.24 -15.46 -19.39
C LEU A 5 -13.63 -14.64 -20.53
N LYS A 6 -12.49 -15.09 -21.07
CA LYS A 6 -11.88 -14.50 -22.27
C LYS A 6 -12.92 -14.36 -23.40
N GLY A 7 -13.01 -13.18 -23.99
CA GLY A 7 -13.96 -12.82 -25.03
C GLY A 7 -15.33 -12.33 -24.53
N ALA A 8 -15.66 -12.54 -23.24
CA ALA A 8 -16.91 -12.01 -22.67
C ALA A 8 -16.90 -10.48 -22.59
N ASN A 9 -18.07 -9.87 -22.59
CA ASN A 9 -18.21 -8.42 -22.45
C ASN A 9 -19.36 -8.04 -21.50
N ALA A 10 -19.24 -6.85 -20.89
CA ALA A 10 -20.23 -6.27 -19.98
C ALA A 10 -20.45 -4.78 -20.32
N PRO A 11 -21.68 -4.24 -20.15
CA PRO A 11 -21.91 -2.81 -20.28
C PRO A 11 -21.20 -2.04 -19.17
N LEU A 12 -20.63 -0.88 -19.50
CA LEU A 12 -20.06 0.05 -18.54
C LEU A 12 -21.13 1.04 -18.09
N PRO A 13 -21.06 1.53 -16.82
CA PRO A 13 -21.95 2.57 -16.34
C PRO A 13 -21.65 3.88 -17.07
N LYS A 14 -22.61 4.81 -17.10
CA LYS A 14 -22.37 6.19 -17.53
C LYS A 14 -21.54 6.93 -16.48
N GLY A 15 -20.72 7.88 -16.95
CA GLY A 15 -19.81 8.67 -16.14
C GLY A 15 -18.48 7.96 -15.82
N PRO A 16 -17.68 8.51 -14.93
CA PRO A 16 -16.33 7.99 -14.66
C PRO A 16 -16.36 6.58 -14.04
N PHE A 17 -15.45 5.72 -14.50
CA PHE A 17 -15.23 4.38 -13.94
C PHE A 17 -13.73 4.12 -13.74
N ARG A 18 -13.42 3.19 -12.86
CA ARG A 18 -12.05 2.82 -12.53
C ARG A 18 -11.75 1.39 -12.96
N ILE A 19 -10.51 1.19 -13.35
CA ILE A 19 -9.97 -0.09 -13.76
C ILE A 19 -8.79 -0.40 -12.84
N ALA A 20 -8.86 -1.50 -12.11
CA ALA A 20 -7.79 -1.98 -11.26
C ALA A 20 -7.12 -3.20 -11.93
N VAL A 21 -5.83 -3.11 -12.16
CA VAL A 21 -4.98 -4.23 -12.58
C VAL A 21 -4.28 -4.75 -11.35
N ALA A 22 -4.53 -6.00 -11.00
CA ALA A 22 -3.99 -6.64 -9.81
C ALA A 22 -3.17 -7.88 -10.15
N ARG A 23 -2.12 -8.14 -9.36
CA ARG A 23 -1.35 -9.39 -9.35
C ARG A 23 -0.93 -9.75 -7.95
N GLU A 24 -0.60 -11.01 -7.71
CA GLU A 24 -0.01 -11.39 -6.42
C GLU A 24 1.38 -10.77 -6.24
N ASP A 25 1.64 -10.33 -5.02
CA ASP A 25 2.96 -9.82 -4.61
C ASP A 25 3.82 -11.00 -4.15
N ARG A 26 4.64 -11.53 -5.07
CA ARG A 26 5.55 -12.64 -4.80
C ARG A 26 7.00 -12.24 -5.05
N PRO A 27 7.94 -12.62 -4.19
CA PRO A 27 9.36 -12.41 -4.43
C PRO A 27 9.81 -13.03 -5.76
N GLY A 28 10.68 -12.34 -6.49
CA GLY A 28 11.24 -12.84 -7.75
C GLY A 28 10.31 -12.74 -8.97
N THR A 29 9.10 -12.16 -8.83
CA THR A 29 8.25 -11.88 -9.98
C THR A 29 8.69 -10.62 -10.72
N PRO A 30 8.58 -10.58 -12.07
CA PRO A 30 8.92 -9.39 -12.84
C PRO A 30 8.07 -8.19 -12.42
N LEU A 31 8.62 -7.00 -12.60
CA LEU A 31 7.86 -5.77 -12.42
C LEU A 31 6.81 -5.66 -13.52
N VAL A 32 5.58 -5.37 -13.12
CA VAL A 32 4.46 -5.22 -14.07
C VAL A 32 3.99 -3.78 -14.06
N ALA A 33 4.00 -3.15 -15.24
CA ALA A 33 3.44 -1.82 -15.45
C ALA A 33 2.11 -1.93 -16.19
N ALA A 34 1.08 -1.24 -15.72
CA ALA A 34 -0.20 -1.12 -16.41
C ALA A 34 -0.27 0.21 -17.18
N ALA A 35 -0.90 0.17 -18.34
CA ALA A 35 -1.16 1.35 -19.17
C ALA A 35 -2.55 1.30 -19.81
N ALA A 36 -3.07 2.49 -20.13
CA ALA A 36 -4.22 2.63 -21.03
C ALA A 36 -3.73 3.14 -22.39
N VAL A 37 -4.24 2.53 -23.47
CA VAL A 37 -3.91 2.90 -24.86
C VAL A 37 -5.19 3.27 -25.57
N LEU A 38 -5.30 4.54 -25.99
CA LEU A 38 -6.47 5.09 -26.68
C LEU A 38 -6.32 4.87 -28.19
N LEU A 39 -7.31 4.24 -28.80
CA LEU A 39 -7.28 3.85 -30.21
C LEU A 39 -8.42 4.52 -30.99
N ASP A 40 -8.10 4.92 -32.21
CA ASP A 40 -9.05 5.42 -33.19
C ASP A 40 -9.89 4.29 -33.84
N THR A 41 -10.64 4.62 -34.91
CA THR A 41 -11.44 3.67 -35.67
C THR A 41 -10.60 2.63 -36.44
N ALA A 42 -9.34 2.94 -36.74
CA ALA A 42 -8.40 2.03 -37.40
C ALA A 42 -7.69 1.11 -36.39
N GLY A 43 -7.91 1.30 -35.09
CA GLY A 43 -7.26 0.53 -34.03
C GLY A 43 -5.84 0.97 -33.74
N ARG A 44 -5.50 2.21 -34.01
CA ARG A 44 -4.17 2.80 -33.84
C ARG A 44 -4.21 4.02 -32.93
N VAL A 45 -3.10 4.27 -32.26
CA VAL A 45 -2.92 5.54 -31.52
C VAL A 45 -2.76 6.69 -32.52
N ARG A 46 -3.20 7.90 -32.13
CA ARG A 46 -3.03 9.12 -32.92
C ARG A 46 -1.68 9.78 -32.65
N GLY A 47 -1.05 9.42 -31.53
CA GLY A 47 0.26 9.92 -31.11
C GLY A 47 0.65 9.38 -29.74
N GLU A 48 1.78 9.85 -29.21
CA GLU A 48 2.30 9.41 -27.91
C GLU A 48 1.37 9.71 -26.74
N ALA A 49 0.60 10.79 -26.83
CA ALA A 49 -0.35 11.22 -25.80
C ALA A 49 -1.46 10.20 -25.55
N ASP A 50 -1.77 9.36 -26.54
CA ASP A 50 -2.76 8.30 -26.43
C ASP A 50 -2.29 7.09 -25.59
N VAL A 51 -1.06 7.10 -25.07
CA VAL A 51 -0.52 6.09 -24.15
C VAL A 51 -0.38 6.68 -22.75
N VAL A 52 -1.23 6.25 -21.83
CA VAL A 52 -1.31 6.75 -20.46
C VAL A 52 -0.78 5.68 -19.51
N TRP A 53 0.29 5.98 -18.78
CA TRP A 53 0.92 5.08 -17.82
C TRP A 53 1.72 5.87 -16.77
N GLY A 54 2.47 5.21 -15.89
CA GLY A 54 3.14 5.83 -14.75
C GLY A 54 3.87 7.14 -15.02
N ASP A 55 4.68 7.23 -16.09
CA ASP A 55 5.44 8.44 -16.43
C ASP A 55 4.62 9.48 -17.21
N ARG A 56 3.50 9.04 -17.77
CA ARG A 56 2.56 9.89 -18.51
C ARG A 56 1.14 9.62 -17.97
N PRO A 57 0.84 10.09 -16.74
CA PRO A 57 -0.32 9.64 -15.99
C PRO A 57 -1.66 10.22 -16.45
N SER A 58 -1.67 11.16 -17.37
CA SER A 58 -2.90 11.79 -17.83
C SER A 58 -2.89 12.02 -19.33
N HIS A 59 -3.98 11.63 -19.97
CA HIS A 59 -4.24 12.05 -21.34
C HIS A 59 -4.54 13.56 -21.40
N PRO A 60 -4.14 14.31 -22.44
CA PRO A 60 -4.38 15.76 -22.54
C PRO A 60 -5.86 16.18 -22.43
N SER A 61 -6.80 15.34 -22.86
CA SER A 61 -8.23 15.59 -22.67
C SER A 61 -8.69 15.48 -21.22
N GLY A 62 -7.86 14.94 -20.32
CA GLY A 62 -8.25 14.62 -18.95
C GLY A 62 -9.13 13.37 -18.81
N ALA A 63 -9.59 12.77 -19.92
CA ALA A 63 -10.52 11.65 -19.91
C ALA A 63 -9.94 10.35 -19.36
N VAL A 64 -8.63 10.13 -19.48
CA VAL A 64 -7.95 8.92 -19.00
C VAL A 64 -6.78 9.28 -18.11
N ARG A 65 -6.73 8.66 -16.94
CA ARG A 65 -5.68 8.90 -15.94
C ARG A 65 -5.15 7.61 -15.35
N HIS A 66 -3.86 7.53 -15.15
CA HIS A 66 -3.20 6.49 -14.34
C HIS A 66 -3.08 7.00 -12.90
N LEU A 67 -3.74 6.35 -11.98
CA LEU A 67 -3.83 6.77 -10.57
C LEU A 67 -2.70 6.21 -9.70
N GLY A 68 -1.68 5.60 -10.32
CA GLY A 68 -0.60 4.95 -9.60
C GLY A 68 -0.89 3.50 -9.22
N GLY A 69 0.06 2.92 -8.51
CA GLY A 69 0.00 1.54 -8.03
C GLY A 69 0.17 1.47 -6.50
N ALA A 70 -0.42 0.44 -5.89
CA ALA A 70 -0.28 0.16 -4.48
C ALA A 70 -0.32 -1.34 -4.22
N ALA A 71 0.40 -1.79 -3.19
CA ALA A 71 0.21 -3.14 -2.66
C ALA A 71 -1.10 -3.18 -1.86
N GLN A 72 -1.95 -4.15 -2.16
CA GLN A 72 -3.25 -4.32 -1.51
C GLN A 72 -3.54 -5.80 -1.30
N GLY A 73 -3.65 -6.26 -0.06
CA GLY A 73 -4.08 -7.63 0.26
C GLY A 73 -3.18 -8.75 -0.27
N GLY A 74 -1.87 -8.52 -0.36
CA GLY A 74 -0.96 -9.48 -1.03
C GLY A 74 -0.99 -9.39 -2.55
N LEU A 75 -1.69 -8.37 -3.07
CA LEU A 75 -1.73 -8.02 -4.48
C LEU A 75 -1.00 -6.69 -4.69
N LEU A 76 -0.33 -6.56 -5.81
CA LEU A 76 0.08 -5.27 -6.34
C LEU A 76 -1.00 -4.81 -7.31
N VAL A 77 -1.60 -3.66 -7.03
CA VAL A 77 -2.73 -3.12 -7.79
C VAL A 77 -2.36 -1.78 -8.39
N GLN A 78 -2.48 -1.65 -9.70
CA GLN A 78 -2.38 -0.38 -10.41
C GLN A 78 -3.77 0.06 -10.87
N ARG A 79 -4.05 1.36 -10.84
CA ARG A 79 -5.37 1.88 -11.14
C ARG A 79 -5.34 2.87 -12.27
N LEU A 80 -6.32 2.71 -13.16
CA LEU A 80 -6.64 3.66 -14.22
C LEU A 80 -8.05 4.22 -13.93
N GLU A 81 -8.28 5.45 -14.32
CA GLU A 81 -9.61 6.07 -14.31
C GLU A 81 -9.94 6.54 -15.72
N VAL A 82 -11.16 6.27 -16.14
CA VAL A 82 -11.69 6.70 -17.45
C VAL A 82 -12.98 7.46 -17.20
N ASP A 83 -13.02 8.70 -17.63
CA ASP A 83 -14.24 9.50 -17.72
C ASP A 83 -14.79 9.38 -19.15
N GLU A 84 -15.81 8.55 -19.30
CA GLU A 84 -16.35 8.19 -20.61
C GLU A 84 -16.97 9.36 -21.38
N GLU A 85 -17.46 10.37 -20.65
CA GLU A 85 -18.05 11.57 -21.24
C GLU A 85 -16.98 12.51 -21.80
N ALA A 86 -15.78 12.51 -21.19
CA ALA A 86 -14.64 13.31 -21.62
C ALA A 86 -13.80 12.65 -22.71
N VAL A 87 -14.03 11.33 -23.00
CA VAL A 87 -13.32 10.65 -24.09
C VAL A 87 -13.74 11.20 -25.44
N GLU A 88 -12.77 11.73 -26.19
CA GLU A 88 -12.97 12.32 -27.53
C GLU A 88 -13.69 11.36 -28.48
N ALA A 89 -14.54 11.90 -29.36
CA ALA A 89 -15.31 11.09 -30.33
C ALA A 89 -14.42 10.29 -31.31
N ALA A 90 -13.21 10.77 -31.56
CA ALA A 90 -12.22 10.06 -32.40
C ALA A 90 -11.71 8.77 -31.74
N VAL A 91 -11.77 8.66 -30.41
CA VAL A 91 -11.36 7.45 -29.69
C VAL A 91 -12.51 6.47 -29.64
N GLN A 92 -12.29 5.29 -30.20
CA GLN A 92 -13.28 4.20 -30.26
C GLN A 92 -12.99 3.09 -29.24
N ARG A 93 -11.74 2.94 -28.82
CA ARG A 93 -11.32 1.93 -27.85
C ARG A 93 -10.27 2.47 -26.89
N VAL A 94 -10.29 1.98 -25.66
CA VAL A 94 -9.24 2.18 -24.65
C VAL A 94 -8.80 0.77 -24.22
N LEU A 95 -7.59 0.37 -24.60
CA LEU A 95 -7.01 -0.91 -24.18
C LEU A 95 -6.45 -0.77 -22.76
N VAL A 96 -6.58 -1.82 -21.99
CA VAL A 96 -5.88 -2.03 -20.71
C VAL A 96 -4.76 -3.01 -20.97
N VAL A 97 -3.53 -2.51 -20.97
CA VAL A 97 -2.34 -3.31 -21.30
C VAL A 97 -1.42 -3.40 -20.09
N VAL A 98 -0.64 -4.48 -20.04
CA VAL A 98 0.39 -4.68 -19.03
C VAL A 98 1.69 -5.13 -19.67
N PHE A 99 2.80 -4.71 -19.07
CA PHE A 99 4.16 -5.02 -19.48
C PHE A 99 4.93 -5.63 -18.31
N ALA A 100 5.62 -6.74 -18.55
CA ALA A 100 6.50 -7.37 -17.59
C ALA A 100 7.97 -7.01 -17.91
N ALA A 101 8.66 -6.39 -16.96
CA ALA A 101 10.08 -6.06 -17.10
C ALA A 101 10.94 -7.02 -16.29
N GLY A 102 12.00 -7.53 -16.93
CA GLY A 102 12.90 -8.50 -16.30
C GLY A 102 12.39 -9.94 -16.27
N GLY A 103 11.33 -10.25 -17.08
CA GLY A 103 10.77 -11.60 -17.15
C GLY A 103 9.51 -11.67 -18.00
N THR A 104 8.74 -12.74 -17.81
CA THR A 104 7.48 -13.00 -18.51
C THR A 104 6.33 -13.16 -17.51
N PHE A 105 5.09 -13.12 -18.01
CA PHE A 105 3.91 -13.32 -17.16
C PHE A 105 3.76 -14.74 -16.61
N GLY A 106 4.53 -15.72 -17.08
CA GLY A 106 4.54 -17.09 -16.56
C GLY A 106 4.91 -17.17 -15.07
N SER A 107 5.67 -16.19 -14.56
CA SER A 107 6.00 -16.09 -13.12
C SER A 107 5.07 -15.15 -12.34
N VAL A 108 4.08 -14.51 -13.00
CA VAL A 108 3.15 -13.55 -12.39
C VAL A 108 1.84 -14.26 -12.03
N ALA A 109 1.65 -14.51 -10.75
CA ALA A 109 0.43 -15.15 -10.27
C ALA A 109 -0.71 -14.14 -10.02
N GLY A 110 -1.97 -14.58 -10.18
CA GLY A 110 -3.17 -13.83 -9.83
C GLY A 110 -3.39 -12.57 -10.65
N LEU A 111 -2.83 -12.51 -11.89
CA LEU A 111 -3.01 -11.37 -12.77
C LEU A 111 -4.47 -11.22 -13.17
N SER A 112 -5.06 -10.08 -12.83
CA SER A 112 -6.47 -9.81 -13.09
C SER A 112 -6.73 -8.34 -13.38
N VAL A 113 -7.86 -8.07 -14.02
CA VAL A 113 -8.40 -6.73 -14.22
C VAL A 113 -9.82 -6.66 -13.68
N GLU A 114 -10.12 -5.60 -12.93
CA GLU A 114 -11.44 -5.33 -12.37
C GLU A 114 -11.89 -3.94 -12.77
N VAL A 115 -13.17 -3.81 -13.15
CA VAL A 115 -13.79 -2.53 -13.49
C VAL A 115 -14.85 -2.20 -12.43
N THR A 116 -14.80 -0.97 -11.90
CA THR A 116 -15.75 -0.44 -10.91
C THR A 116 -16.32 0.88 -11.39
N GLY A 117 -17.61 1.10 -11.16
CA GLY A 117 -18.27 2.40 -11.42
C GLY A 117 -17.91 3.46 -10.37
N ALA A 118 -18.46 4.68 -10.54
CA ALA A 118 -18.14 5.87 -9.74
C ALA A 118 -18.25 5.67 -8.23
N GLU A 119 -19.20 4.91 -7.75
CA GLU A 119 -19.43 4.65 -6.31
C GLU A 119 -18.70 3.38 -5.80
N GLY A 120 -17.65 2.93 -6.53
CA GLY A 120 -16.97 1.67 -6.19
C GLY A 120 -17.81 0.41 -6.46
N ARG A 121 -18.95 0.53 -7.18
CA ARG A 121 -19.80 -0.62 -7.52
C ARG A 121 -19.08 -1.52 -8.54
N PRO A 122 -18.79 -2.79 -8.20
CA PRO A 122 -18.11 -3.71 -9.11
C PRO A 122 -18.96 -4.00 -10.35
N VAL A 123 -18.37 -3.85 -11.53
CA VAL A 123 -19.00 -4.11 -12.84
C VAL A 123 -18.57 -5.44 -13.41
N ALA A 124 -17.25 -5.61 -13.59
CA ALA A 124 -16.67 -6.77 -14.26
C ALA A 124 -15.31 -7.12 -13.67
N ARG A 125 -14.96 -8.40 -13.65
CA ARG A 125 -13.63 -8.90 -13.29
C ARG A 125 -13.23 -10.01 -14.25
N TYR A 126 -12.00 -9.93 -14.76
CA TYR A 126 -11.39 -10.97 -15.57
C TYR A 126 -10.03 -11.35 -14.97
N GLU A 127 -9.79 -12.63 -14.82
CA GLU A 127 -8.53 -13.20 -14.36
C GLU A 127 -7.84 -13.94 -15.49
N VAL A 128 -6.56 -13.66 -15.71
CA VAL A 128 -5.79 -14.30 -16.78
C VAL A 128 -5.39 -15.70 -16.34
N ALA A 129 -5.97 -16.70 -17.01
CA ALA A 129 -5.75 -18.10 -16.66
C ALA A 129 -4.35 -18.61 -17.07
N HIS A 130 -3.84 -18.16 -18.21
CA HIS A 130 -2.56 -18.62 -18.78
C HIS A 130 -1.86 -17.47 -19.49
N ALA A 131 -0.61 -17.22 -19.13
CA ALA A 131 0.32 -16.32 -19.80
C ALA A 131 1.75 -16.77 -19.45
N ASP A 132 2.36 -17.58 -20.30
CA ASP A 132 3.63 -18.25 -19.94
C ASP A 132 4.87 -17.51 -20.47
N GLY A 133 4.93 -17.27 -21.77
CA GLY A 133 6.09 -16.70 -22.44
C GLY A 133 5.98 -15.22 -22.82
N GLU A 134 4.85 -14.60 -22.53
CA GLU A 134 4.55 -13.23 -22.93
C GLU A 134 5.15 -12.23 -21.93
N SER A 135 5.66 -11.11 -22.45
CA SER A 135 6.08 -9.95 -21.65
C SER A 135 5.23 -8.70 -21.88
N ALA A 136 4.23 -8.79 -22.77
CA ALA A 136 3.18 -7.79 -22.91
C ALA A 136 1.83 -8.48 -23.08
N LEU A 137 0.77 -7.94 -22.48
CA LEU A 137 -0.61 -8.48 -22.56
C LEU A 137 -1.61 -7.34 -22.72
N VAL A 138 -2.63 -7.55 -23.55
CA VAL A 138 -3.88 -6.80 -23.50
C VAL A 138 -4.82 -7.56 -22.57
N LEU A 139 -5.07 -7.04 -21.38
CA LEU A 139 -5.98 -7.66 -20.39
C LEU A 139 -7.44 -7.51 -20.82
N GLY A 140 -7.81 -6.33 -21.28
CA GLY A 140 -9.15 -6.02 -21.72
C GLY A 140 -9.21 -4.72 -22.50
N GLU A 141 -10.38 -4.41 -22.99
CA GLU A 141 -10.65 -3.15 -23.69
C GLU A 141 -11.99 -2.56 -23.29
N CYS A 142 -12.03 -1.26 -23.14
CA CYS A 142 -13.27 -0.49 -23.16
C CYS A 142 -13.51 -0.03 -24.60
N TYR A 143 -14.70 -0.22 -25.13
CA TYR A 143 -15.01 0.10 -26.51
C TYR A 143 -16.45 0.65 -26.68
N ARG A 144 -16.64 1.51 -27.67
CA ARG A 144 -17.94 2.07 -28.03
C ARG A 144 -18.73 1.06 -28.87
N ARG A 145 -20.00 0.85 -28.51
CA ARG A 145 -20.95 0.07 -29.28
C ARG A 145 -22.37 0.58 -29.06
N ASP A 146 -23.09 0.85 -30.14
CA ASP A 146 -24.49 1.28 -30.12
C ASP A 146 -24.70 2.53 -29.18
N GLY A 147 -23.76 3.48 -29.22
CA GLY A 147 -23.77 4.70 -28.43
C GLY A 147 -23.41 4.53 -26.94
N ALA A 148 -23.02 3.33 -26.51
CA ALA A 148 -22.63 3.04 -25.12
C ALA A 148 -21.21 2.44 -25.05
N TRP A 149 -20.58 2.58 -23.90
CA TRP A 149 -19.31 1.94 -23.60
C TRP A 149 -19.50 0.53 -23.01
N ARG A 150 -18.67 -0.39 -23.43
CA ARG A 150 -18.62 -1.78 -22.94
C ARG A 150 -17.20 -2.16 -22.59
N PHE A 151 -17.03 -3.04 -21.60
CA PHE A 151 -15.76 -3.68 -21.31
C PHE A 151 -15.75 -5.10 -21.86
N ARG A 152 -14.67 -5.49 -22.55
CA ARG A 152 -14.43 -6.86 -23.03
C ARG A 152 -13.15 -7.42 -22.41
N ALA A 153 -13.21 -8.64 -21.89
CA ALA A 153 -12.04 -9.40 -21.46
C ALA A 153 -11.30 -9.93 -22.70
N VAL A 154 -10.03 -9.55 -22.87
CA VAL A 154 -9.24 -9.88 -24.06
C VAL A 154 -8.24 -11.00 -23.79
N GLY A 155 -7.30 -10.82 -22.87
CA GLY A 155 -6.28 -11.81 -22.54
C GLY A 155 -5.39 -12.18 -23.74
N GLN A 156 -5.01 -11.20 -24.57
CA GLN A 156 -4.12 -11.41 -25.72
C GLN A 156 -2.68 -11.15 -25.29
N GLY A 157 -1.81 -12.16 -25.43
CA GLY A 157 -0.40 -12.07 -25.12
C GLY A 157 0.46 -11.79 -26.37
N TYR A 158 1.63 -11.20 -26.09
CA TYR A 158 2.69 -10.92 -27.07
C TYR A 158 4.00 -11.51 -26.57
N SER A 159 4.41 -12.65 -27.15
CA SER A 159 5.69 -13.31 -26.82
C SER A 159 6.91 -12.52 -27.33
N ALA A 160 6.75 -11.77 -28.44
CA ALA A 160 7.74 -10.81 -28.91
C ALA A 160 7.72 -9.49 -28.11
N GLY A 161 6.92 -9.42 -27.02
CA GLY A 161 6.92 -8.38 -26.02
C GLY A 161 6.30 -7.04 -26.44
N PRO A 162 6.68 -5.95 -25.72
CA PRO A 162 6.10 -4.63 -25.93
C PRO A 162 6.23 -4.09 -27.34
N ALA A 163 7.30 -4.45 -28.07
CA ALA A 163 7.54 -4.00 -29.44
C ALA A 163 6.49 -4.54 -30.41
N ALA A 164 6.03 -5.79 -30.24
CA ALA A 164 4.99 -6.36 -31.08
C ALA A 164 3.63 -5.70 -30.83
N LEU A 165 3.27 -5.47 -29.55
CA LEU A 165 2.07 -4.73 -29.19
C LEU A 165 2.10 -3.31 -29.77
N ALA A 166 3.28 -2.66 -29.72
CA ALA A 166 3.47 -1.33 -30.28
C ALA A 166 3.25 -1.31 -31.81
N ALA A 167 3.80 -2.29 -32.53
CA ALA A 167 3.66 -2.39 -33.97
C ALA A 167 2.18 -2.59 -34.38
N ASP A 168 1.44 -3.43 -33.66
CA ASP A 168 0.02 -3.70 -33.94
C ASP A 168 -0.85 -2.44 -33.79
N HIS A 169 -0.53 -1.58 -32.84
CA HIS A 169 -1.34 -0.40 -32.52
C HIS A 169 -0.71 0.93 -32.93
N GLY A 170 0.46 0.91 -33.59
CA GLY A 170 1.16 2.10 -34.05
C GLY A 170 1.71 2.96 -32.92
N ILE A 171 2.02 2.35 -31.78
CA ILE A 171 2.57 3.06 -30.62
C ILE A 171 4.03 3.40 -30.90
N PRO A 172 4.43 4.69 -30.81
CA PRO A 172 5.83 5.08 -30.91
C PRO A 172 6.67 4.39 -29.82
N ALA A 173 7.87 3.91 -30.16
CA ALA A 173 8.70 3.14 -29.23
C ALA A 173 9.01 3.92 -27.92
N GLN A 174 9.19 5.24 -28.02
CA GLN A 174 9.42 6.13 -26.90
C GLN A 174 8.17 6.32 -25.98
N ALA A 175 6.99 5.94 -26.46
CA ALA A 175 5.75 6.03 -25.66
C ALA A 175 5.51 4.79 -24.81
N LEU A 176 6.25 3.70 -25.03
CA LEU A 176 6.16 2.49 -24.23
C LEU A 176 6.94 2.60 -22.93
N PRO A 177 6.50 1.92 -21.88
CA PRO A 177 7.32 1.69 -20.69
C PRO A 177 8.62 0.97 -21.09
N THR A 178 9.76 1.66 -21.13
CA THR A 178 11.07 1.07 -21.47
C THR A 178 11.71 0.33 -20.31
N ALA A 179 11.26 0.60 -19.10
CA ALA A 179 11.44 -0.15 -17.85
C ALA A 179 10.24 0.24 -16.97
N PRO A 180 9.89 -0.48 -15.90
CA PRO A 180 8.92 0.03 -14.96
C PRO A 180 9.52 1.24 -14.26
N VAL A 181 9.28 2.42 -14.83
CA VAL A 181 9.64 3.70 -14.23
C VAL A 181 8.45 4.15 -13.40
N PRO A 182 8.64 4.48 -12.12
CA PRO A 182 7.60 5.05 -11.30
C PRO A 182 7.32 6.49 -11.71
N GLY A 183 6.10 6.77 -12.12
CA GLY A 183 5.39 8.05 -12.12
C GLY A 183 6.02 9.30 -12.77
N PRO A 184 5.20 10.27 -13.12
CA PRO A 184 5.50 11.26 -14.15
C PRO A 184 6.35 12.45 -13.67
N ALA A 185 7.27 12.86 -14.52
CA ALA A 185 7.83 14.23 -14.50
C ALA A 185 6.89 15.15 -15.28
N MET A 186 6.38 16.19 -14.64
CA MET A 186 5.60 17.23 -15.32
C MET A 186 6.52 18.32 -15.86
N THR A 187 6.34 18.61 -17.14
CA THR A 187 7.01 19.69 -17.88
C THR A 187 6.47 21.06 -17.42
N GLU A 188 7.38 21.98 -17.13
CA GLU A 188 7.08 23.36 -16.78
C GLU A 188 6.31 24.08 -17.91
N VAL A 189 5.22 24.70 -17.54
CA VAL A 189 4.58 25.75 -18.37
C VAL A 189 5.07 27.10 -17.88
N HIS A 190 5.85 27.76 -18.71
CA HIS A 190 6.23 29.14 -18.51
C HIS A 190 4.97 30.02 -18.40
N LYS A 191 4.86 30.77 -17.31
CA LYS A 191 3.91 31.88 -17.17
C LYS A 191 4.68 33.16 -16.97
N GLU A 192 4.45 34.02 -17.91
CA GLU A 192 4.90 35.41 -18.05
C GLU A 192 4.61 36.28 -16.83
N ALA A 193 5.54 37.17 -16.51
CA ALA A 193 5.53 38.08 -15.39
C ALA A 193 4.49 39.19 -15.57
N ALA A 194 3.84 39.60 -14.49
CA ALA A 194 3.13 40.86 -14.37
C ALA A 194 3.42 41.52 -13.01
N PRO A 195 3.37 42.86 -12.91
CA PRO A 195 4.21 43.66 -12.05
C PRO A 195 3.63 43.95 -10.66
N ALA A 196 4.50 44.35 -9.75
CA ALA A 196 4.21 44.71 -8.38
C ALA A 196 3.38 46.01 -8.25
N PRO A 197 2.63 46.19 -7.18
CA PRO A 197 2.41 47.52 -6.60
C PRO A 197 2.67 47.57 -5.08
N GLY A 198 3.46 48.59 -4.72
CA GLY A 198 3.12 49.71 -3.83
C GLY A 198 3.03 49.39 -2.32
N GLU A 199 3.96 50.02 -1.62
CA GLU A 199 3.99 50.21 -0.16
C GLU A 199 2.77 50.97 0.38
N ALA A 200 2.34 50.61 1.60
CA ALA A 200 1.64 51.55 2.48
C ALA A 200 1.91 51.24 3.95
N THR A 201 2.38 52.24 4.61
CA THR A 201 2.79 52.48 5.99
C THR A 201 1.74 52.25 7.07
N GLY A 202 2.22 51.91 8.31
CA GLY A 202 1.57 51.59 9.55
C GLY A 202 0.58 52.61 10.15
N PRO A 203 0.19 52.53 11.42
CA PRO A 203 1.07 52.57 12.61
C PRO A 203 0.69 51.67 13.83
N ALA A 204 1.56 51.69 14.82
CA ALA A 204 1.55 51.00 16.08
C ALA A 204 0.57 51.52 17.13
N MET A 205 0.27 50.64 18.15
CA MET A 205 0.03 50.90 19.60
C MET A 205 -0.61 49.60 20.16
N GLY A 206 -0.17 48.85 21.15
CA GLY A 206 0.22 49.21 22.49
C GLY A 206 -0.66 48.44 23.47
N GLY A 207 -0.11 47.65 24.40
CA GLY A 207 -0.90 47.10 25.51
C GLY A 207 -0.39 45.79 26.08
N GLU A 208 0.55 45.83 27.00
CA GLU A 208 0.96 44.74 27.90
C GLU A 208 -0.13 44.42 28.92
N THR A 209 -0.30 43.15 29.24
CA THR A 209 -0.75 42.72 30.58
C THR A 209 -0.15 41.34 30.93
N PRO A 210 0.39 41.12 32.14
CA PRO A 210 1.18 39.97 32.50
C PRO A 210 0.35 38.78 33.02
N PRO A 211 0.90 37.54 33.04
CA PRO A 211 0.20 36.36 33.52
C PRO A 211 0.33 36.17 35.05
N PRO A 212 -0.61 35.47 35.70
CA PRO A 212 -0.59 35.22 37.12
C PRO A 212 0.39 34.11 37.52
N LYS A 213 1.01 34.33 38.65
CA LYS A 213 1.90 33.42 39.34
C LYS A 213 1.11 32.28 40.01
N TYR A 214 1.57 31.03 39.88
CA TYR A 214 1.19 29.93 40.76
C TYR A 214 2.38 29.45 41.60
N GLU A 215 2.07 29.27 42.86
CA GLU A 215 2.99 28.93 43.96
C GLU A 215 3.55 27.50 43.91
N LYS A 216 4.75 27.38 44.45
CA LYS A 216 5.48 26.13 44.68
C LYS A 216 4.94 25.43 45.94
N THR A 217 4.79 24.11 45.90
CA THR A 217 4.85 23.23 47.05
C THR A 217 5.65 21.94 46.75
N PRO A 218 6.26 21.28 47.73
CA PRO A 218 7.66 20.86 47.63
C PRO A 218 7.90 19.38 47.28
N ALA A 219 9.17 19.10 47.09
CA ALA A 219 9.86 17.91 46.69
C ALA A 219 9.46 16.60 47.40
N GLN A 220 9.41 15.53 46.61
CA GLN A 220 9.72 14.18 47.07
C GLN A 220 10.76 13.50 46.17
N GLU A 221 11.60 12.76 46.87
CA GLU A 221 12.93 12.26 46.59
C GLU A 221 13.13 11.37 45.34
N HIS A 222 14.25 11.62 44.76
CA HIS A 222 15.24 10.75 44.07
C HIS A 222 14.85 9.32 43.72
N ARG A 223 14.57 9.12 42.42
CA ARG A 223 15.04 7.95 41.71
C ARG A 223 16.03 8.39 40.61
N ARG A 224 17.23 7.82 40.70
CA ARG A 224 18.34 8.06 39.78
C ARG A 224 17.87 7.82 38.34
N THR A 225 17.86 8.86 37.55
CA THR A 225 17.78 8.83 36.10
C THR A 225 19.07 8.21 35.55
N PRO A 226 19.00 7.26 34.62
CA PRO A 226 20.20 6.84 33.87
C PRO A 226 20.74 8.05 33.12
N GLN A 227 22.05 8.25 33.20
CA GLN A 227 22.77 9.29 32.48
C GLN A 227 22.40 9.24 30.99
N HIS A 228 21.92 10.35 30.46
CA HIS A 228 21.73 10.56 29.04
C HIS A 228 23.05 10.24 28.32
N ALA A 229 23.03 9.16 27.53
CA ALA A 229 23.98 8.99 26.42
C ALA A 229 23.89 10.25 25.54
N ARG A 230 25.04 10.77 25.08
CA ARG A 230 25.13 11.87 24.14
C ARG A 230 24.19 11.56 22.97
N PRO A 231 23.39 12.53 22.46
CA PRO A 231 22.65 12.32 21.24
C PRO A 231 23.64 11.91 20.15
N LEU A 232 23.48 10.71 19.59
CA LEU A 232 24.17 10.34 18.36
C LEU A 232 23.80 11.39 17.32
N ASP A 233 24.79 11.92 16.62
CA ASP A 233 24.59 12.93 15.59
C ASP A 233 23.62 12.36 14.53
N THR A 234 22.40 12.85 14.57
CA THR A 234 21.36 12.41 13.63
C THR A 234 21.66 12.99 12.26
N VAL A 235 22.01 12.14 11.30
CA VAL A 235 22.28 12.58 9.94
C VAL A 235 20.98 13.01 9.29
N VAL A 236 20.94 14.25 8.82
CA VAL A 236 19.80 14.85 8.12
C VAL A 236 20.16 15.01 6.66
N HIS A 237 19.28 14.51 5.77
CA HIS A 237 19.37 14.69 4.34
C HIS A 237 18.22 15.59 3.90
N GLU A 238 18.51 16.61 3.13
CA GLU A 238 17.52 17.52 2.54
C GLU A 238 17.70 17.60 1.04
N GLY A 239 16.59 17.74 0.32
CA GLY A 239 16.64 17.83 -1.13
C GLY A 239 15.34 18.34 -1.74
N HIS A 240 15.35 18.40 -3.07
CA HIS A 240 14.22 18.81 -3.88
C HIS A 240 14.04 17.82 -5.03
N GLY A 241 12.80 17.54 -5.39
CA GLY A 241 12.48 16.71 -6.55
C GLY A 241 12.95 15.27 -6.40
N LYS A 242 13.48 14.70 -7.50
CA LYS A 242 13.98 13.34 -7.57
C LYS A 242 15.48 13.28 -7.25
N GLN A 243 15.84 12.45 -6.27
CA GLN A 243 17.25 12.21 -5.90
C GLN A 243 17.45 10.77 -5.44
N GLU A 244 18.64 10.23 -5.71
CA GLU A 244 19.13 9.00 -5.11
C GLU A 244 20.19 9.34 -4.07
N LEU A 245 20.12 8.65 -2.93
CA LEU A 245 21.04 8.86 -1.82
C LEU A 245 21.29 7.56 -1.09
N THR A 246 22.44 7.48 -0.45
CA THR A 246 22.77 6.40 0.48
C THR A 246 22.59 6.91 1.88
N LEU A 247 21.73 6.27 2.65
CA LEU A 247 21.59 6.51 4.08
C LEU A 247 22.53 5.57 4.83
N VAL A 248 23.18 6.11 5.86
CA VAL A 248 24.06 5.35 6.75
C VAL A 248 23.32 5.10 8.07
N ASN A 249 23.36 3.86 8.53
CA ASN A 249 22.82 3.49 9.83
C ASN A 249 23.76 3.99 10.94
N PRO A 250 23.28 4.79 11.89
CA PRO A 250 24.12 5.28 13.00
C PRO A 250 24.59 4.15 13.93
N GLU A 251 23.88 3.00 13.94
CA GLU A 251 24.19 1.83 14.76
C GLU A 251 24.12 0.54 13.92
N PRO A 252 25.12 0.27 13.05
CA PRO A 252 25.13 -0.95 12.23
C PRO A 252 24.97 -2.21 13.11
N GLY A 253 24.14 -3.14 12.64
CA GLY A 253 23.76 -4.34 13.41
C GLY A 253 22.52 -4.17 14.28
N ARG A 254 22.01 -2.94 14.44
CA ARG A 254 20.70 -2.66 15.07
C ARG A 254 19.77 -2.01 14.07
N PRO A 255 18.47 -2.31 14.10
CA PRO A 255 17.50 -1.64 13.22
C PRO A 255 17.48 -0.12 13.43
N ALA A 256 17.25 0.62 12.35
CA ALA A 256 17.09 2.06 12.39
C ALA A 256 15.88 2.50 11.56
N VAL A 257 15.32 3.64 11.92
CA VAL A 257 14.09 4.19 11.34
C VAL A 257 14.43 5.44 10.56
N VAL A 258 13.82 5.62 9.42
CA VAL A 258 13.90 6.87 8.66
C VAL A 258 12.63 7.67 8.92
N GLU A 259 12.79 8.84 9.51
CA GLU A 259 11.77 9.86 9.58
C GLU A 259 11.82 10.69 8.31
N PHE A 260 10.66 10.93 7.70
CA PHE A 260 10.55 11.71 6.48
C PHE A 260 9.54 12.85 6.65
N GLU A 261 9.83 13.94 6.00
CA GLU A 261 8.95 15.11 5.96
C GLU A 261 9.09 15.81 4.60
N ARG A 262 7.96 16.21 4.04
CA ARG A 262 7.92 17.12 2.90
C ARG A 262 7.68 18.54 3.41
N THR A 263 8.59 19.45 3.14
CA THR A 263 8.63 20.77 3.78
C THR A 263 8.05 21.90 2.93
N ARG A 264 8.01 21.74 1.61
CA ARG A 264 7.41 22.74 0.70
C ARG A 264 6.72 22.03 -0.46
N VAL A 265 5.48 22.40 -0.74
CA VAL A 265 4.62 21.74 -1.73
C VAL A 265 4.07 22.74 -2.70
N PRO A 266 4.40 22.68 -4.01
CA PRO A 266 3.69 23.43 -5.02
C PRO A 266 2.29 22.84 -5.23
N GLU A 267 1.26 23.68 -5.27
CA GLU A 267 -0.12 23.32 -5.58
C GLU A 267 -0.32 23.07 -7.08
N PRO A 268 -1.32 22.29 -7.52
CA PRO A 268 -2.35 21.53 -6.79
C PRO A 268 -2.09 20.02 -6.69
N HIS A 269 -1.06 19.48 -7.36
CA HIS A 269 -0.80 18.03 -7.42
C HIS A 269 0.51 17.71 -6.71
N SER A 270 0.40 17.14 -5.53
CA SER A 270 1.55 16.84 -4.71
C SER A 270 1.70 15.34 -4.46
N TRP A 271 2.88 14.85 -4.74
CA TRP A 271 3.24 13.44 -4.50
C TRP A 271 4.59 13.36 -3.80
N PHE A 272 4.78 12.30 -3.01
CA PHE A 272 6.01 11.96 -2.33
C PHE A 272 6.18 10.45 -2.34
N TRP A 273 7.29 9.99 -2.92
CA TRP A 273 7.63 8.58 -3.02
C TRP A 273 8.98 8.35 -2.40
N LEU A 274 9.13 7.22 -1.75
CA LEU A 274 10.39 6.74 -1.22
C LEU A 274 10.56 5.28 -1.62
N TRP A 275 11.63 5.00 -2.34
CA TRP A 275 11.95 3.68 -2.88
C TRP A 275 13.24 3.17 -2.26
N ARG A 276 13.23 1.93 -1.79
CA ARG A 276 14.48 1.23 -1.49
C ARG A 276 15.05 0.68 -2.80
N LEU A 277 16.37 0.86 -3.00
CA LEU A 277 17.07 0.39 -4.17
C LEU A 277 17.93 -0.83 -3.82
N ASP A 278 18.01 -1.78 -4.75
CA ASP A 278 18.99 -2.86 -4.71
C ASP A 278 20.39 -2.38 -5.08
N ASP A 279 21.39 -3.28 -5.01
CA ASP A 279 22.79 -2.98 -5.31
C ASP A 279 22.99 -2.54 -6.78
N LYS A 280 22.07 -2.90 -7.67
CA LYS A 280 22.12 -2.55 -9.10
C LYS A 280 21.37 -1.26 -9.42
N GLY A 281 20.75 -0.62 -8.42
CA GLY A 281 19.91 0.58 -8.58
C GLY A 281 18.50 0.29 -9.05
N GLY A 282 18.09 -0.99 -9.08
CA GLY A 282 16.71 -1.39 -9.25
C GLY A 282 15.90 -1.13 -7.99
N VAL A 283 14.59 -1.00 -8.13
CA VAL A 283 13.68 -0.86 -6.98
C VAL A 283 13.52 -2.22 -6.33
N ASP A 284 13.95 -2.33 -5.08
CA ASP A 284 13.81 -3.52 -4.26
C ASP A 284 12.45 -3.53 -3.55
N GLU A 285 12.08 -2.39 -2.96
CA GLU A 285 10.81 -2.26 -2.23
C GLU A 285 10.25 -0.84 -2.33
N LEU A 286 8.93 -0.73 -2.56
CA LEU A 286 8.22 0.52 -2.38
C LEU A 286 8.02 0.77 -0.89
N SER A 287 8.75 1.73 -0.35
CA SER A 287 8.69 2.04 1.06
C SER A 287 7.56 3.00 1.42
N ILE A 288 7.26 3.99 0.56
CA ILE A 288 6.18 4.98 0.79
C ILE A 288 5.53 5.45 -0.50
N PHE A 289 4.22 5.65 -0.41
CA PHE A 289 3.47 6.54 -1.28
C PHE A 289 2.64 7.52 -0.42
N SER A 290 2.72 8.82 -0.71
CA SER A 290 1.82 9.82 -0.14
C SER A 290 1.43 10.84 -1.20
N SER A 291 0.12 11.06 -1.34
CA SER A 291 -0.46 12.06 -2.24
C SER A 291 -0.86 13.35 -1.52
N THR A 292 -0.60 13.47 -0.22
CA THR A 292 -1.05 14.60 0.60
C THR A 292 0.02 15.68 0.75
N LYS A 293 -0.40 16.92 0.96
CA LYS A 293 0.47 18.10 1.13
C LYS A 293 1.46 17.93 2.29
N ASP A 294 1.02 17.29 3.37
CA ASP A 294 1.78 17.18 4.63
C ASP A 294 2.38 15.77 4.79
N ALA A 295 3.04 15.24 3.75
CA ALA A 295 3.67 13.93 3.85
C ALA A 295 4.77 13.94 4.91
N ARG A 296 4.51 13.27 6.03
CA ARG A 296 5.45 13.05 7.13
C ARG A 296 5.17 11.74 7.82
N GLY A 297 6.21 11.12 8.36
CA GLY A 297 6.06 9.86 9.08
C GLY A 297 7.38 9.17 9.31
N GLN A 298 7.30 7.90 9.65
CA GLN A 298 8.45 7.06 9.94
C GLN A 298 8.35 5.73 9.20
N LEU A 299 9.50 5.22 8.78
CA LEU A 299 9.66 3.94 8.12
C LEU A 299 10.81 3.14 8.70
N LEU A 300 10.60 1.85 8.82
CA LEU A 300 11.66 0.91 9.15
C LEU A 300 12.43 0.55 7.88
N VAL A 301 13.50 1.28 7.61
CA VAL A 301 14.32 1.11 6.40
C VAL A 301 15.47 0.14 6.64
N PHE A 302 16.10 0.20 7.81
CA PHE A 302 17.20 -0.67 8.23
C PHE A 302 16.68 -1.82 9.11
N ALA A 303 15.77 -2.61 8.59
CA ALA A 303 15.07 -3.63 9.39
C ALA A 303 16.00 -4.73 9.93
N LYS A 304 17.10 -5.02 9.23
CA LYS A 304 18.12 -6.02 9.61
C LYS A 304 19.40 -5.41 10.20
N GLY A 305 19.38 -4.10 10.48
CA GLY A 305 20.56 -3.40 10.95
C GLY A 305 21.63 -3.24 9.87
N GLU A 306 21.24 -3.17 8.60
CA GLU A 306 22.14 -2.93 7.48
C GLU A 306 22.99 -1.67 7.74
N PRO A 307 24.28 -1.65 7.39
CA PRO A 307 25.13 -0.49 7.60
C PRO A 307 24.73 0.69 6.71
N GLU A 308 24.27 0.39 5.50
CA GLU A 308 23.86 1.37 4.50
C GLU A 308 22.64 0.88 3.73
N VAL A 309 21.80 1.81 3.29
CA VAL A 309 20.66 1.56 2.42
C VAL A 309 20.60 2.64 1.36
N ARG A 310 20.44 2.23 0.10
CA ARG A 310 20.21 3.16 -1.01
C ARG A 310 18.73 3.46 -1.14
N LEU A 311 18.39 4.74 -1.22
CA LEU A 311 17.03 5.22 -1.42
C LEU A 311 16.95 6.12 -2.64
N ARG A 312 15.78 6.09 -3.29
CA ARG A 312 15.37 7.10 -4.25
C ARG A 312 14.18 7.85 -3.66
N VAL A 313 14.33 9.15 -3.51
CA VAL A 313 13.25 10.07 -3.16
C VAL A 313 12.72 10.67 -4.44
N GLU A 314 11.42 10.67 -4.61
CA GLU A 314 10.72 11.40 -5.67
C GLU A 314 9.64 12.26 -5.02
N SER A 315 9.77 13.58 -5.15
CA SER A 315 8.88 14.56 -4.49
C SER A 315 8.55 15.69 -5.44
N SER A 316 7.31 16.18 -5.37
CA SER A 316 6.92 17.43 -6.05
C SER A 316 7.34 18.70 -5.30
N GLY A 317 8.16 18.60 -4.26
CA GLY A 317 8.62 19.71 -3.44
C GLY A 317 9.87 19.38 -2.66
N ASP A 318 10.18 20.24 -1.70
CA ASP A 318 11.33 20.04 -0.82
C ASP A 318 11.03 18.92 0.19
N TRP A 319 12.05 18.16 0.54
CA TRP A 319 11.93 17.06 1.46
C TRP A 319 13.12 16.99 2.43
N ARG A 320 12.87 16.37 3.57
CA ARG A 320 13.86 16.07 4.59
C ARG A 320 13.72 14.63 5.03
N LEU A 321 14.86 13.93 5.12
CA LEU A 321 14.97 12.59 5.72
C LEU A 321 15.92 12.65 6.91
N ARG A 322 15.59 11.92 7.98
CA ARG A 322 16.39 11.81 9.19
C ARG A 322 16.48 10.36 9.62
N VAL A 323 17.69 9.83 9.76
CA VAL A 323 17.89 8.48 10.27
C VAL A 323 17.88 8.54 11.79
N LEU A 324 16.97 7.81 12.41
CA LEU A 324 16.79 7.72 13.85
C LEU A 324 17.37 6.38 14.34
N PRO A 325 18.28 6.40 15.35
CA PRO A 325 18.80 5.19 15.95
C PRO A 325 17.71 4.40 16.68
N PHE A 326 17.97 3.12 16.93
CA PHE A 326 17.04 2.18 17.54
C PHE A 326 16.36 2.71 18.82
N ASP A 327 17.13 3.32 19.72
CA ASP A 327 16.61 3.79 21.01
C ASP A 327 15.77 5.07 20.93
N SER A 328 15.76 5.74 19.75
CA SER A 328 14.93 6.93 19.51
C SER A 328 13.49 6.58 19.07
N VAL A 329 13.22 5.31 18.77
CA VAL A 329 11.90 4.87 18.34
C VAL A 329 10.93 4.84 19.52
N GLN A 330 9.75 5.42 19.35
CA GLN A 330 8.72 5.46 20.39
C GLN A 330 8.36 4.04 20.87
N THR A 331 8.37 3.84 22.18
CA THR A 331 7.98 2.55 22.77
C THR A 331 6.47 2.43 22.90
N LEU A 332 5.90 1.35 22.34
CA LEU A 332 4.52 0.94 22.56
C LEU A 332 4.42 0.13 23.85
N THR A 333 3.92 0.73 24.92
CA THR A 333 3.71 0.03 26.20
C THR A 333 2.34 -0.62 26.29
N ARG A 334 1.28 0.18 26.32
CA ARG A 334 -0.12 -0.29 26.34
C ARG A 334 -0.97 0.34 25.26
N HIS A 335 -0.76 1.63 24.98
CA HIS A 335 -1.51 2.41 24.04
C HIS A 335 -0.58 3.33 23.27
N ALA A 336 -0.89 3.52 22.01
CA ALA A 336 -0.33 4.58 21.19
C ALA A 336 -1.39 5.09 20.23
N ALA A 337 -1.26 6.34 19.80
CA ALA A 337 -2.12 6.92 18.79
C ALA A 337 -1.31 7.88 17.91
N GLY A 338 -1.72 8.02 16.66
CA GLY A 338 -1.04 8.89 15.72
C GLY A 338 -1.82 9.09 14.42
N ARG A 339 -1.15 9.68 13.46
CA ARG A 339 -1.65 9.87 12.09
C ARG A 339 -0.61 9.39 11.08
N GLY A 340 -1.07 8.87 9.95
CA GLY A 340 -0.20 8.45 8.86
C GLY A 340 0.72 7.30 9.24
N GLN A 341 1.96 7.37 8.77
CA GLN A 341 2.94 6.30 8.94
C GLN A 341 3.75 6.47 10.22
N ALA A 342 3.94 5.38 10.94
CA ALA A 342 4.72 5.37 12.18
C ALA A 342 5.42 4.02 12.38
N VAL A 343 6.52 4.06 13.10
CA VAL A 343 7.21 2.88 13.62
C VAL A 343 7.27 3.00 15.14
N LEU A 344 6.83 1.95 15.82
CA LEU A 344 6.91 1.86 17.28
C LEU A 344 7.69 0.61 17.66
N ARG A 345 8.35 0.62 18.80
CA ARG A 345 9.03 -0.52 19.39
C ARG A 345 8.18 -1.11 20.50
N TYR A 346 7.89 -2.38 20.41
CA TYR A 346 7.24 -3.12 21.50
C TYR A 346 8.26 -4.02 22.19
N GLU A 347 8.35 -3.93 23.52
CA GLU A 347 9.14 -4.79 24.37
C GLU A 347 8.22 -5.42 25.41
N GLY A 348 8.12 -6.74 25.39
CA GLY A 348 7.24 -7.46 26.30
C GLY A 348 6.91 -8.87 25.81
N PRO A 349 6.07 -9.58 26.58
CA PRO A 349 5.61 -10.89 26.17
C PRO A 349 4.74 -10.82 24.92
N PRO A 350 4.60 -11.94 24.17
CA PRO A 350 3.59 -12.03 23.11
C PRO A 350 2.22 -11.63 23.61
N ALA A 351 1.50 -10.83 22.83
CA ALA A 351 0.26 -10.20 23.23
C ALA A 351 -0.74 -10.12 22.06
N LEU A 352 -1.90 -9.52 22.27
CA LEU A 352 -2.78 -9.09 21.20
C LEU A 352 -2.57 -7.61 20.88
N LEU A 353 -2.65 -7.23 19.63
CA LEU A 353 -2.66 -5.86 19.18
C LEU A 353 -4.05 -5.53 18.59
N ARG A 354 -4.76 -4.66 19.30
CA ARG A 354 -5.96 -4.03 18.74
C ARG A 354 -5.56 -2.77 18.02
N VAL A 355 -5.97 -2.68 16.76
CA VAL A 355 -5.75 -1.51 15.90
C VAL A 355 -7.11 -0.92 15.56
N THR A 356 -7.25 0.38 15.72
CA THR A 356 -8.44 1.14 15.31
C THR A 356 -7.98 2.28 14.41
N CYS A 357 -8.64 2.45 13.27
CA CYS A 357 -8.35 3.51 12.31
C CYS A 357 -9.59 4.36 12.04
N GLU A 358 -9.37 5.66 11.91
CA GLU A 358 -10.37 6.65 11.56
C GLU A 358 -9.86 7.47 10.37
N GLY A 359 -10.65 7.60 9.31
CA GLY A 359 -10.26 8.32 8.10
C GLY A 359 -11.23 8.08 6.94
N PRO A 360 -10.93 8.54 5.74
CA PRO A 360 -11.73 8.30 4.54
C PRO A 360 -12.01 6.80 4.28
N GLU A 361 -13.13 6.49 3.64
CA GLU A 361 -13.65 5.11 3.54
C GLU A 361 -12.76 4.13 2.74
N ASN A 362 -11.80 4.61 1.95
CA ASN A 362 -11.00 3.79 1.03
C ASN A 362 -9.50 3.80 1.38
N ILE A 363 -9.15 3.98 2.65
CA ILE A 363 -7.75 3.96 3.06
C ILE A 363 -7.26 2.54 3.21
N ILE A 364 -6.20 2.23 2.47
CA ILE A 364 -5.42 1.01 2.65
C ILE A 364 -4.55 1.20 3.87
N SER A 365 -4.72 0.32 4.84
CA SER A 365 -4.04 0.39 6.12
C SER A 365 -3.39 -0.94 6.44
N TYR A 366 -2.08 -0.93 6.64
CA TYR A 366 -1.36 -2.11 7.08
C TYR A 366 -0.70 -1.86 8.42
N VAL A 367 -0.75 -2.85 9.28
CA VAL A 367 0.07 -2.90 10.49
C VAL A 367 0.88 -4.18 10.43
N HIS A 368 2.18 -4.04 10.51
CA HIS A 368 3.13 -5.15 10.49
C HIS A 368 3.87 -5.21 11.81
N THR A 369 4.11 -6.43 12.30
CA THR A 369 5.18 -6.67 13.27
C THR A 369 6.43 -7.06 12.49
N VAL A 370 7.54 -6.40 12.77
CA VAL A 370 8.85 -6.67 12.17
C VAL A 370 9.78 -7.13 13.28
N HIS A 371 10.32 -8.32 13.12
CA HIS A 371 11.17 -8.98 14.10
C HIS A 371 12.64 -8.53 13.98
N PRO A 372 13.47 -8.79 15.01
CA PRO A 372 14.89 -8.44 14.98
C PRO A 372 15.67 -9.00 13.80
N ASP A 373 15.27 -10.15 13.27
CA ASP A 373 15.85 -10.79 12.09
C ASP A 373 15.40 -10.13 10.75
N GLY A 374 14.60 -9.08 10.82
CA GLY A 374 14.02 -8.38 9.66
C GLY A 374 12.86 -9.12 9.00
N THR A 375 12.47 -10.30 9.50
CA THR A 375 11.24 -10.95 9.04
C THR A 375 10.02 -10.16 9.52
N SER A 376 8.99 -10.09 8.70
CA SER A 376 7.78 -9.39 9.06
C SER A 376 6.58 -10.32 9.04
N ASP A 377 5.78 -10.24 10.11
CA ASP A 377 4.45 -10.81 10.14
C ASP A 377 3.44 -9.69 9.93
N ARG A 378 2.54 -9.86 8.98
CA ARG A 378 1.41 -8.94 8.87
C ARG A 378 0.54 -9.16 10.11
N ALA A 379 0.58 -8.22 11.04
CA ALA A 379 -0.30 -8.23 12.22
C ALA A 379 -1.76 -8.00 11.80
N GLY A 380 -1.98 -7.49 10.59
CA GLY A 380 -3.29 -7.36 9.99
C GLY A 380 -3.35 -6.32 8.87
N GLU A 381 -4.30 -6.53 7.98
CA GLU A 381 -4.73 -5.55 7.00
C GLU A 381 -6.07 -5.00 7.46
N ILE A 382 -6.15 -3.69 7.66
CA ILE A 382 -7.37 -3.09 8.19
C ILE A 382 -8.34 -2.77 7.05
N GLY A 383 -7.89 -2.65 5.80
CA GLY A 383 -8.72 -2.44 4.63
C GLY A 383 -9.87 -1.46 4.89
N THR A 384 -11.11 -1.89 4.64
CA THR A 384 -12.33 -1.17 5.01
C THR A 384 -12.75 -1.35 6.48
N LEU A 385 -12.02 -2.17 7.25
CA LEU A 385 -12.27 -2.41 8.67
C LEU A 385 -11.73 -1.25 9.49
N ARG A 386 -12.60 -0.65 10.29
CA ARG A 386 -12.21 0.43 11.21
C ARG A 386 -11.51 -0.07 12.48
N SER A 387 -11.57 -1.37 12.74
CA SER A 387 -10.92 -1.98 13.91
C SER A 387 -10.63 -3.45 13.67
N MET A 388 -9.49 -3.92 14.16
CA MET A 388 -9.11 -5.33 14.16
C MET A 388 -8.29 -5.66 15.41
N THR A 389 -8.22 -6.96 15.75
CA THR A 389 -7.35 -7.46 16.82
C THR A 389 -6.60 -8.67 16.31
N GLY A 390 -5.28 -8.56 16.21
CA GLY A 390 -4.41 -9.63 15.73
C GLY A 390 -3.30 -9.98 16.71
N PRO A 391 -2.48 -10.99 16.41
CA PRO A 391 -1.34 -11.33 17.24
C PRO A 391 -0.26 -10.24 17.18
N LEU A 392 0.26 -9.87 18.34
CA LEU A 392 1.48 -9.10 18.48
C LEU A 392 2.61 -10.10 18.76
N ALA A 393 3.13 -10.64 17.67
CA ALA A 393 4.22 -11.59 17.71
C ALA A 393 5.54 -10.88 18.03
N VAL A 394 6.36 -11.51 18.87
CA VAL A 394 7.68 -10.98 19.27
C VAL A 394 8.79 -11.92 18.83
N GLY A 395 10.01 -11.39 18.68
CA GLY A 395 11.19 -12.21 18.47
C GLY A 395 11.60 -12.98 19.73
N PRO A 396 12.57 -13.91 19.61
CA PRO A 396 13.14 -14.62 20.75
C PRO A 396 13.73 -13.67 21.81
N GLU A 397 14.12 -12.48 21.38
CA GLU A 397 14.72 -11.43 22.20
C GLU A 397 13.67 -10.63 23.00
N GLY A 398 12.36 -10.94 22.83
CA GLY A 398 11.26 -10.33 23.58
C GLY A 398 10.84 -8.96 23.07
N TRP A 399 11.17 -8.60 21.81
CA TRP A 399 10.75 -7.35 21.21
C TRP A 399 10.42 -7.47 19.71
N CYS A 400 9.71 -6.50 19.20
CA CYS A 400 9.47 -6.31 17.76
C CYS A 400 9.22 -4.84 17.44
N HIS A 401 9.32 -4.46 16.17
CA HIS A 401 8.75 -3.21 15.72
C HIS A 401 7.30 -3.40 15.26
N VAL A 402 6.48 -2.39 15.49
CA VAL A 402 5.13 -2.27 14.95
C VAL A 402 5.15 -1.15 13.91
N ALA A 403 5.15 -1.51 12.65
CA ALA A 403 5.12 -0.58 11.54
C ALA A 403 3.68 -0.34 11.10
N VAL A 404 3.23 0.91 11.23
CA VAL A 404 1.91 1.37 10.80
C VAL A 404 2.06 2.09 9.48
N LYS A 405 1.46 1.54 8.42
CA LYS A 405 1.45 2.12 7.07
C LYS A 405 0.03 2.60 6.75
N LEU A 406 -0.25 3.86 7.04
CA LEU A 406 -1.52 4.52 6.75
C LEU A 406 -1.30 5.79 5.95
N ASP A 407 -2.33 6.19 5.18
CA ASP A 407 -2.36 7.54 4.60
C ASP A 407 -2.39 8.62 5.69
N HIS A 408 -1.80 9.79 5.40
CA HIS A 408 -1.73 10.89 6.34
C HIS A 408 -3.09 11.43 6.79
N ALA A 409 -4.12 11.29 5.96
CA ALA A 409 -5.47 11.69 6.31
C ALA A 409 -6.09 10.81 7.41
N ALA A 410 -5.52 9.62 7.63
CA ALA A 410 -6.01 8.66 8.62
C ALA A 410 -5.32 8.80 9.95
N SER A 411 -6.08 8.70 11.02
CA SER A 411 -5.59 8.51 12.39
C SER A 411 -5.70 7.04 12.81
N TRP A 412 -4.82 6.63 13.71
CA TRP A 412 -4.81 5.27 14.25
C TRP A 412 -4.66 5.29 15.76
N LYS A 413 -5.17 4.23 16.39
CA LYS A 413 -4.98 3.91 17.79
C LYS A 413 -4.55 2.45 17.89
N LEU A 414 -3.49 2.20 18.65
CA LEU A 414 -2.98 0.88 18.99
C LEU A 414 -3.24 0.61 20.46
N GLN A 415 -3.66 -0.60 20.80
CA GLN A 415 -3.84 -1.08 22.16
C GLN A 415 -3.28 -2.49 22.29
N VAL A 416 -2.34 -2.66 23.22
CA VAL A 416 -1.81 -3.97 23.59
C VAL A 416 -2.74 -4.60 24.62
N LEU A 417 -3.19 -5.82 24.34
CA LEU A 417 -4.10 -6.59 25.18
C LEU A 417 -3.43 -7.90 25.61
N PRO A 418 -3.71 -8.42 26.81
CA PRO A 418 -3.17 -9.69 27.25
C PRO A 418 -3.73 -10.88 26.47
N LEU A 419 -3.01 -12.00 26.43
CA LEU A 419 -3.48 -13.24 25.79
C LEU A 419 -4.68 -13.87 26.51
N ASP A 420 -5.00 -13.44 27.71
CA ASP A 420 -6.21 -13.86 28.42
C ASP A 420 -7.48 -13.35 27.75
N ASP A 421 -7.39 -12.27 26.99
CA ASP A 421 -8.48 -11.71 26.19
C ASP A 421 -8.75 -12.48 24.88
N VAL A 422 -7.96 -13.52 24.56
CA VAL A 422 -8.20 -14.38 23.39
C VAL A 422 -9.52 -15.10 23.52
N ARG A 423 -10.39 -14.92 22.53
CA ARG A 423 -11.71 -15.56 22.51
C ARG A 423 -11.62 -17.06 22.33
N GLU A 424 -12.42 -17.81 23.08
CA GLU A 424 -12.45 -19.27 23.03
C GLU A 424 -13.48 -19.82 22.04
N VAL A 425 -13.08 -20.83 21.28
CA VAL A 425 -13.99 -21.62 20.41
C VAL A 425 -14.59 -22.77 21.24
N LYS A 426 -15.66 -22.50 22.00
CA LYS A 426 -16.34 -23.53 22.83
C LYS A 426 -17.22 -24.46 22.00
N ARG A 427 -18.14 -23.93 21.21
CA ARG A 427 -19.02 -24.63 20.26
C ARG A 427 -19.01 -23.98 18.90
N GLU A 428 -19.24 -22.71 18.87
CA GLU A 428 -19.24 -21.87 17.68
C GLU A 428 -18.69 -20.49 18.03
N LEU A 429 -17.88 -19.93 17.14
CA LEU A 429 -17.32 -18.60 17.26
C LEU A 429 -17.33 -17.95 15.88
N SER A 430 -17.80 -16.72 15.80
CA SER A 430 -17.76 -15.92 14.57
C SER A 430 -16.93 -14.68 14.77
N GLY A 431 -16.28 -14.22 13.71
CA GLY A 431 -15.43 -13.04 13.71
C GLY A 431 -15.39 -12.38 12.35
N HIS A 432 -14.53 -11.38 12.23
CA HIS A 432 -14.29 -10.63 11.01
C HIS A 432 -12.82 -10.27 10.91
N GLY A 433 -12.23 -10.53 9.74
CA GLY A 433 -10.82 -10.23 9.52
C GLY A 433 -9.87 -11.17 10.27
N TRP A 434 -8.70 -10.66 10.61
CA TRP A 434 -7.67 -11.39 11.31
C TRP A 434 -7.95 -11.45 12.80
N GLU A 435 -7.79 -12.63 13.38
CA GLU A 435 -7.99 -12.83 14.80
C GLU A 435 -7.20 -14.03 15.32
N LEU A 436 -6.76 -13.95 16.57
CA LEU A 436 -6.24 -15.07 17.33
C LEU A 436 -7.38 -15.65 18.18
N VAL A 437 -7.61 -16.96 18.08
CA VAL A 437 -8.66 -17.66 18.83
C VAL A 437 -8.05 -18.84 19.58
N ARG A 438 -8.70 -19.30 20.65
CA ARG A 438 -8.25 -20.43 21.44
C ARG A 438 -9.22 -21.61 21.31
N LEU A 439 -8.71 -22.77 20.90
CA LEU A 439 -9.43 -24.03 21.01
C LEU A 439 -9.00 -24.75 22.27
N THR A 440 -9.94 -25.01 23.19
CA THR A 440 -9.71 -25.70 24.46
C THR A 440 -10.05 -27.18 24.36
N GLY A 441 -9.47 -28.01 25.25
CA GLY A 441 -9.70 -29.44 25.30
C GLY A 441 -8.80 -30.27 24.36
N SER A 442 -9.36 -31.23 23.63
CA SER A 442 -8.64 -32.08 22.68
C SER A 442 -8.76 -31.57 21.24
N ALA A 443 -7.95 -32.15 20.33
CA ALA A 443 -8.10 -31.89 18.90
C ALA A 443 -9.52 -32.22 18.44
N ALA A 444 -10.12 -31.29 17.67
CA ALA A 444 -11.51 -31.37 17.27
C ALA A 444 -11.70 -31.17 15.75
N LYS A 445 -12.74 -31.77 15.21
CA LYS A 445 -13.20 -31.42 13.86
C LYS A 445 -13.90 -30.07 13.91
N VAL A 446 -13.36 -29.09 13.22
CA VAL A 446 -13.90 -27.73 13.15
C VAL A 446 -14.40 -27.45 11.74
N ARG A 447 -15.66 -27.06 11.61
CA ARG A 447 -16.21 -26.53 10.37
C ARG A 447 -15.83 -25.04 10.27
N VAL A 448 -15.11 -24.71 9.23
CA VAL A 448 -14.71 -23.34 8.86
C VAL A 448 -15.63 -22.84 7.78
N ARG A 449 -16.27 -21.70 8.00
CA ARG A 449 -17.12 -21.01 7.02
C ARG A 449 -16.61 -19.59 6.82
N LEU A 450 -16.77 -19.11 5.61
CA LEU A 450 -16.50 -17.75 5.20
C LEU A 450 -17.79 -17.14 4.66
N ASP A 451 -18.14 -15.95 5.09
CA ASP A 451 -19.24 -15.14 4.58
C ASP A 451 -18.62 -13.96 3.82
N SER A 452 -18.23 -14.23 2.57
CA SER A 452 -17.58 -13.25 1.73
C SER A 452 -18.60 -12.59 0.80
N LYS A 453 -18.77 -11.27 0.96
CA LYS A 453 -19.52 -10.46 0.01
C LYS A 453 -18.76 -10.21 -1.29
N ALA A 454 -17.44 -10.36 -1.28
CA ALA A 454 -16.56 -10.10 -2.41
C ALA A 454 -16.20 -11.37 -3.23
N GLY A 455 -16.76 -12.54 -2.85
CA GLY A 455 -16.48 -13.81 -3.54
C GLY A 455 -15.09 -14.39 -3.24
N SER A 456 -14.41 -13.91 -2.20
CA SER A 456 -13.15 -14.50 -1.75
C SER A 456 -13.44 -15.87 -1.10
N ASP A 457 -12.66 -16.88 -1.51
CA ASP A 457 -12.72 -18.23 -0.93
C ASP A 457 -11.58 -18.48 0.08
N THR A 458 -10.81 -17.44 0.42
CA THR A 458 -9.58 -17.61 1.18
C THR A 458 -9.78 -17.29 2.66
N ILE A 459 -9.64 -18.32 3.48
CA ILE A 459 -9.50 -18.23 4.93
C ILE A 459 -8.39 -19.16 5.38
N VAL A 460 -7.36 -18.62 6.00
CA VAL A 460 -6.23 -19.40 6.50
C VAL A 460 -6.37 -19.57 8.01
N LEU A 461 -6.34 -20.83 8.45
CA LEU A 461 -6.11 -21.16 9.85
C LEU A 461 -4.69 -21.70 10.00
N ALA A 462 -3.97 -21.22 10.99
CA ALA A 462 -2.63 -21.71 11.32
C ALA A 462 -2.44 -21.84 12.83
N THR A 463 -1.68 -22.84 13.25
CA THR A 463 -1.16 -22.88 14.62
C THR A 463 -0.10 -21.81 14.78
N VAL A 464 0.09 -21.34 16.00
CA VAL A 464 1.15 -20.40 16.35
C VAL A 464 2.06 -21.00 17.42
N ASP A 465 3.32 -20.55 17.45
CA ASP A 465 4.27 -20.93 18.51
C ASP A 465 4.09 -20.06 19.78
N ALA A 466 4.99 -20.24 20.75
CA ALA A 466 5.00 -19.48 21.99
C ALA A 466 5.21 -17.97 21.77
N HIS A 467 5.77 -17.56 20.63
CA HIS A 467 5.99 -16.18 20.23
C HIS A 467 4.87 -15.62 19.33
N LEU A 468 3.77 -16.38 19.14
CA LEU A 468 2.64 -16.11 18.25
C LEU A 468 2.99 -16.09 16.75
N ARG A 469 4.14 -16.62 16.37
CA ARG A 469 4.51 -16.78 14.96
C ARG A 469 3.76 -17.97 14.34
N PRO A 470 3.26 -17.82 13.10
CA PRO A 470 2.60 -18.92 12.41
C PRO A 470 3.53 -20.11 12.22
N GLN A 471 3.05 -21.31 12.54
CA GLN A 471 3.80 -22.55 12.42
C GLN A 471 3.26 -23.45 11.30
N LYS A 472 2.10 -24.02 11.52
CA LYS A 472 1.50 -24.98 10.60
C LYS A 472 0.16 -24.46 10.09
N GLN A 473 0.05 -24.32 8.77
CA GLN A 473 -1.22 -24.04 8.13
C GLN A 473 -2.13 -25.26 8.21
N LEU A 474 -3.33 -25.07 8.72
CA LEU A 474 -4.35 -26.11 8.90
C LEU A 474 -5.33 -26.14 7.73
N CYS A 475 -5.65 -24.97 7.17
CA CYS A 475 -6.47 -24.84 5.98
C CYS A 475 -6.18 -23.53 5.24
N ALA A 476 -6.63 -23.44 3.98
CA ALA A 476 -6.61 -22.23 3.16
C ALA A 476 -7.98 -21.88 2.56
N LYS A 477 -9.00 -22.72 2.80
CA LYS A 477 -10.38 -22.55 2.24
C LYS A 477 -11.41 -22.98 3.28
N PRO A 478 -12.69 -22.57 3.12
CA PRO A 478 -13.79 -23.12 3.91
C PRO A 478 -13.86 -24.65 3.82
N GLY A 479 -14.22 -25.33 4.92
CA GLY A 479 -14.25 -26.78 4.96
C GLY A 479 -14.40 -27.35 6.37
N VAL A 480 -14.04 -28.61 6.56
CA VAL A 480 -13.98 -29.28 7.86
C VAL A 480 -12.57 -29.81 8.07
N TYR A 481 -11.93 -29.39 9.14
CA TYR A 481 -10.52 -29.67 9.41
C TYR A 481 -10.31 -30.16 10.84
N MET A 482 -9.30 -30.98 11.04
CA MET A 482 -8.82 -31.32 12.38
C MET A 482 -7.96 -30.16 12.89
N VAL A 483 -8.42 -29.54 13.96
CA VAL A 483 -7.75 -28.39 14.59
C VAL A 483 -7.23 -28.84 15.96
N PRO A 484 -5.93 -28.72 16.24
CA PRO A 484 -5.37 -29.07 17.55
C PRO A 484 -5.82 -28.05 18.61
N PRO A 485 -5.75 -28.42 19.91
CA PRO A 485 -5.95 -27.45 20.97
C PRO A 485 -4.82 -26.42 20.98
N GLY A 486 -5.11 -25.22 21.51
CA GLY A 486 -4.15 -24.14 21.60
C GLY A 486 -4.60 -22.88 20.88
N LEU A 487 -3.66 -21.99 20.60
CA LEU A 487 -3.89 -20.75 19.90
C LEU A 487 -3.85 -20.99 18.38
N ILE A 488 -4.86 -20.46 17.71
CA ILE A 488 -5.05 -20.57 16.25
C ILE A 488 -5.20 -19.19 15.67
N ALA A 489 -4.35 -18.82 14.72
CA ALA A 489 -4.49 -17.63 13.92
C ALA A 489 -5.53 -17.85 12.83
N VAL A 490 -6.53 -17.00 12.75
CA VAL A 490 -7.51 -16.91 11.66
C VAL A 490 -7.13 -15.71 10.80
N ARG A 491 -6.96 -15.91 9.50
CA ARG A 491 -6.55 -14.88 8.54
C ARG A 491 -7.51 -14.84 7.36
N THR A 492 -8.26 -13.78 7.25
CA THR A 492 -9.15 -13.47 6.13
C THR A 492 -9.52 -11.98 6.19
N HIS A 493 -10.08 -11.44 5.13
CA HIS A 493 -10.63 -10.07 5.11
C HIS A 493 -12.13 -10.04 5.36
N ASP A 494 -12.78 -11.21 5.40
CA ASP A 494 -14.21 -11.37 5.44
C ASP A 494 -14.71 -11.83 6.81
N LYS A 495 -16.05 -11.92 6.96
CA LYS A 495 -16.67 -12.53 8.12
C LYS A 495 -16.47 -14.04 8.07
N TRP A 496 -16.17 -14.64 9.20
CA TRP A 496 -15.94 -16.06 9.33
C TRP A 496 -16.66 -16.67 10.52
N SER A 497 -16.86 -17.99 10.47
CA SER A 497 -17.29 -18.76 11.63
C SER A 497 -16.57 -20.09 11.74
N LEU A 498 -16.27 -20.46 12.98
CA LEU A 498 -15.66 -21.74 13.38
C LEU A 498 -16.69 -22.49 14.24
N LYS A 499 -17.06 -23.71 13.84
CA LYS A 499 -18.00 -24.55 14.58
C LYS A 499 -17.40 -25.91 14.86
N VAL A 500 -17.23 -26.22 16.15
CA VAL A 500 -16.76 -27.53 16.61
C VAL A 500 -17.83 -28.58 16.30
N ARG A 501 -17.44 -29.62 15.57
CA ARG A 501 -18.28 -30.83 15.33
C ARG A 501 -17.94 -31.89 16.38
N ARG A 502 -18.98 -32.35 17.06
CA ARG A 502 -18.91 -33.53 17.92
C ARG A 502 -18.86 -34.79 17.06
#